data_a2dfe37001030f0443f7577eb1b4704a
#
_entry.id   a2dfe37001030f0443f7577eb1b4704a
#
_cell.length_a   1.000
_cell.length_b   1.000
_cell.length_c   1.000
_cell.angle_alpha   90.00
_cell.angle_beta   90.00
_cell.angle_gamma   90.00
#
_symmetry.space_group_name_H-M   'P 1'
#
loop_
_entity.id
_entity.type
_entity.pdbx_description
1 polymer ?
#
loop_
_entity_poly.entity_id
_entity_poly.type
_entity_poly.pdbx_seq_one_letter_code
_entity_poly.pdbx_strand_id
1 'polypeptide(L)'
;MNRGAQLGKIKLQDVKKAIDIGKDVLPFVEPAVNKYGPALIDWGQQRGKQAADSLGEARDSFLSKGRAIKDKKEQQKSLEASRKKAVASSLPPISAKDFFENFENNVSSEADLSDGYMAIAGCYAVVTMKSAREKDPSAYEDVYVGCGKSMGFSIYTQLCGFGNVDVYADFKFKRPMMILLFPCEEKDLESRYETLVRDLQAESSYNKWDVLARSNEAR
;
A
#
# COMPACT_ATOMS: atom_id res chain seq x y z
N MET A 1 -2.20 -6.33 -33.65
CA MET A 1 -2.46 -5.86 -35.03
C MET A 1 -1.95 -4.44 -35.16
N ASN A 2 -0.79 -4.32 -35.80
CA ASN A 2 -0.05 -3.05 -35.95
C ASN A 2 -0.52 -2.40 -37.27
N ARG A 3 -1.27 -1.30 -37.19
CA ARG A 3 -1.52 -0.44 -38.35
C ARG A 3 -0.53 0.72 -38.30
N GLY A 4 0.69 0.47 -38.82
CA GLY A 4 1.62 1.55 -39.16
C GLY A 4 1.07 2.34 -40.33
N ALA A 5 0.79 3.63 -40.13
CA ALA A 5 0.44 4.55 -41.19
C ALA A 5 1.64 4.66 -42.12
N GLN A 6 1.55 4.13 -43.35
CA GLN A 6 2.49 4.38 -44.44
C GLN A 6 2.31 5.83 -44.89
N LEU A 7 3.21 6.71 -44.48
CA LEU A 7 3.38 8.01 -45.10
C LEU A 7 3.89 7.74 -46.53
N GLY A 8 2.97 7.86 -47.50
CA GLY A 8 3.28 7.71 -48.91
C GLY A 8 4.38 8.68 -49.32
N LYS A 9 5.46 8.17 -49.95
CA LYS A 9 6.52 8.97 -50.53
C LYS A 9 5.93 9.84 -51.63
N ILE A 10 5.79 11.15 -51.39
CA ILE A 10 5.39 12.13 -52.39
C ILE A 10 6.43 12.08 -53.52
N LYS A 11 6.01 11.73 -54.72
CA LYS A 11 6.92 11.66 -55.88
C LYS A 11 7.24 13.08 -56.34
N LEU A 12 8.48 13.30 -56.74
CA LEU A 12 8.97 14.61 -57.21
C LEU A 12 8.14 15.18 -58.39
N GLN A 13 7.50 14.28 -59.14
CA GLN A 13 6.59 14.64 -60.25
C GLN A 13 5.27 15.25 -59.72
N ASP A 14 4.77 14.82 -58.56
CA ASP A 14 3.55 15.35 -58.00
C ASP A 14 3.76 16.77 -57.41
N VAL A 15 4.98 17.02 -56.92
CA VAL A 15 5.42 18.37 -56.47
C VAL A 15 5.54 19.32 -57.67
N LYS A 16 6.11 18.87 -58.78
CA LYS A 16 6.22 19.70 -60.00
C LYS A 16 4.85 20.06 -60.58
N LYS A 17 3.92 19.10 -60.66
CA LYS A 17 2.55 19.37 -61.08
C LYS A 17 1.84 20.37 -60.17
N ALA A 18 2.03 20.25 -58.86
CA ALA A 18 1.45 21.21 -57.91
C ALA A 18 2.00 22.62 -58.09
N ILE A 19 3.32 22.75 -58.39
CA ILE A 19 3.94 24.04 -58.68
C ILE A 19 3.43 24.66 -59.97
N ASP A 20 3.25 23.87 -61.05
CA ASP A 20 2.75 24.37 -62.34
C ASP A 20 1.27 24.81 -62.21
N ILE A 21 0.40 24.04 -61.53
CA ILE A 21 -0.98 24.45 -61.22
C ILE A 21 -0.96 25.72 -60.37
N GLY A 22 -0.02 25.85 -59.45
CA GLY A 22 0.15 27.04 -58.60
C GLY A 22 0.42 28.31 -59.38
N LYS A 23 1.20 28.25 -60.49
CA LYS A 23 1.51 29.41 -61.33
C LYS A 23 0.30 29.97 -62.06
N ASP A 24 -0.61 29.11 -62.51
CA ASP A 24 -1.81 29.52 -63.19
C ASP A 24 -2.88 30.08 -62.25
N VAL A 25 -2.85 29.71 -60.96
CA VAL A 25 -3.80 30.15 -59.93
C VAL A 25 -3.30 31.36 -59.14
N LEU A 26 -1.98 31.59 -59.11
CA LEU A 26 -1.35 32.66 -58.34
C LEU A 26 -1.97 34.04 -58.51
N PRO A 27 -2.28 34.50 -59.74
CA PRO A 27 -2.88 35.82 -59.96
C PRO A 27 -4.23 36.03 -59.25
N PHE A 28 -4.98 34.92 -59.08
CA PHE A 28 -6.32 34.95 -58.49
C PHE A 28 -6.28 34.79 -56.94
N VAL A 29 -5.22 34.19 -56.44
CA VAL A 29 -5.05 33.86 -55.00
C VAL A 29 -4.22 34.93 -54.29
N GLU A 30 -3.34 35.64 -54.99
CA GLU A 30 -2.40 36.61 -54.44
C GLU A 30 -3.08 37.71 -53.61
N PRO A 31 -4.21 38.29 -54.01
CA PRO A 31 -4.93 39.27 -53.15
C PRO A 31 -5.46 38.66 -51.87
N ALA A 32 -5.91 37.41 -51.92
CA ALA A 32 -6.46 36.71 -50.77
C ALA A 32 -5.32 36.27 -49.81
N VAL A 33 -4.17 35.81 -50.34
CA VAL A 33 -2.99 35.46 -49.58
C VAL A 33 -2.40 36.67 -48.88
N ASN A 34 -2.31 37.83 -49.58
CA ASN A 34 -1.81 39.07 -48.98
C ASN A 34 -2.73 39.61 -47.89
N LYS A 35 -4.04 39.41 -48.02
CA LYS A 35 -5.02 39.89 -47.06
C LYS A 35 -5.18 38.98 -45.84
N TYR A 36 -5.18 37.67 -46.04
CA TYR A 36 -5.45 36.66 -45.00
C TYR A 36 -4.27 35.81 -44.62
N GLY A 37 -3.20 35.81 -45.42
CA GLY A 37 -2.00 34.99 -45.18
C GLY A 37 -1.36 35.20 -43.83
N PRO A 38 -1.13 36.42 -43.36
CA PRO A 38 -0.57 36.67 -42.03
C PRO A 38 -1.42 36.11 -40.93
N ALA A 39 -2.75 36.26 -41.01
CA ALA A 39 -3.69 35.74 -40.02
C ALA A 39 -3.75 34.21 -40.00
N LEU A 40 -3.65 33.58 -41.17
CA LEU A 40 -3.61 32.10 -41.29
C LEU A 40 -2.29 31.52 -40.74
N ILE A 41 -1.19 32.20 -40.95
CA ILE A 41 0.12 31.80 -40.43
C ILE A 41 0.12 31.93 -38.90
N ASP A 42 -0.36 33.05 -38.37
CA ASP A 42 -0.46 33.28 -36.94
C ASP A 42 -1.40 32.27 -36.27
N TRP A 43 -2.56 32.02 -36.84
CA TRP A 43 -3.50 30.97 -36.38
C TRP A 43 -2.87 29.56 -36.40
N GLY A 44 -2.11 29.22 -37.45
CA GLY A 44 -1.40 27.96 -37.56
C GLY A 44 -0.30 27.81 -36.50
N GLN A 45 0.45 28.87 -36.24
CA GLN A 45 1.50 28.89 -35.21
C GLN A 45 0.89 28.80 -33.79
N GLN A 46 -0.20 29.52 -33.52
CA GLN A 46 -0.88 29.45 -32.24
C GLN A 46 -1.45 28.04 -31.97
N ARG A 47 -2.10 27.44 -32.98
CA ARG A 47 -2.61 26.05 -32.86
C ARG A 47 -1.51 25.04 -32.71
N GLY A 48 -0.40 25.20 -33.44
CA GLY A 48 0.77 24.35 -33.30
C GLY A 48 1.38 24.43 -31.90
N LYS A 49 1.50 25.63 -31.33
CA LYS A 49 2.00 25.83 -29.98
C LYS A 49 1.06 25.22 -28.94
N GLN A 50 -0.24 25.47 -29.02
CA GLN A 50 -1.24 24.86 -28.11
C GLN A 50 -1.23 23.34 -28.17
N ALA A 51 -1.08 22.74 -29.35
CA ALA A 51 -0.95 21.29 -29.49
C ALA A 51 0.35 20.76 -28.87
N ALA A 52 1.46 21.46 -29.03
CA ALA A 52 2.74 21.08 -28.43
C ALA A 52 2.70 21.18 -26.90
N ASP A 53 2.11 22.25 -26.35
CA ASP A 53 1.96 22.46 -24.92
C ASP A 53 1.06 21.36 -24.32
N SER A 54 -0.09 21.05 -24.96
CA SER A 54 -0.99 19.97 -24.51
C SER A 54 -0.32 18.58 -24.53
N LEU A 55 0.52 18.32 -25.54
CA LEU A 55 1.30 17.07 -25.58
C LEU A 55 2.38 17.02 -24.49
N GLY A 56 3.00 18.16 -24.19
CA GLY A 56 3.94 18.30 -23.08
C GLY A 56 3.29 17.98 -21.73
N GLU A 57 2.16 18.61 -21.44
CA GLU A 57 1.38 18.37 -20.21
C GLU A 57 0.92 16.91 -20.09
N ALA A 58 0.43 16.32 -21.16
CA ALA A 58 0.02 14.91 -21.19
C ALA A 58 1.20 13.97 -20.90
N ARG A 59 2.37 14.24 -21.51
CA ARG A 59 3.61 13.49 -21.27
C ARG A 59 4.06 13.59 -19.81
N ASP A 60 4.08 14.79 -19.25
CA ASP A 60 4.52 15.02 -17.86
C ASP A 60 3.57 14.38 -16.86
N SER A 61 2.26 14.45 -17.11
CA SER A 61 1.24 13.75 -16.34
C SER A 61 1.43 12.23 -16.41
N PHE A 62 1.74 11.67 -17.57
CA PHE A 62 2.00 10.24 -17.72
C PHE A 62 3.28 9.80 -16.98
N LEU A 63 4.35 10.57 -17.08
CA LEU A 63 5.61 10.30 -16.39
C LEU A 63 5.48 10.40 -14.87
N SER A 64 4.73 11.40 -14.37
CA SER A 64 4.48 11.55 -12.93
C SER A 64 3.67 10.39 -12.36
N LYS A 65 2.62 9.94 -13.07
CA LYS A 65 1.85 8.74 -12.71
C LYS A 65 2.72 7.48 -12.72
N GLY A 66 3.58 7.32 -13.72
CA GLY A 66 4.52 6.20 -13.80
C GLY A 66 5.49 6.14 -12.61
N ARG A 67 6.04 7.29 -12.20
CA ARG A 67 6.89 7.41 -10.99
C ARG A 67 6.11 7.06 -9.73
N ALA A 68 4.93 7.63 -9.54
CA ALA A 68 4.09 7.36 -8.38
C ALA A 68 3.72 5.87 -8.23
N ILE A 69 3.48 5.15 -9.34
CA ILE A 69 3.24 3.70 -9.32
C ILE A 69 4.50 2.93 -8.93
N LYS A 70 5.65 3.33 -9.44
CA LYS A 70 6.95 2.71 -9.10
C LYS A 70 7.26 2.89 -7.62
N ASP A 71 7.13 4.10 -7.11
CA ASP A 71 7.40 4.45 -5.71
C ASP A 71 6.47 3.67 -4.75
N LYS A 72 5.17 3.57 -5.07
CA LYS A 72 4.23 2.75 -4.31
C LYS A 72 4.63 1.27 -4.28
N LYS A 73 5.08 0.72 -5.41
CA LYS A 73 5.50 -0.68 -5.49
C LYS A 73 6.78 -0.95 -4.69
N GLU A 74 7.73 -0.03 -4.71
CA GLU A 74 8.95 -0.12 -3.89
C GLU A 74 8.64 0.00 -2.40
N GLN A 75 7.76 0.93 -2.02
CA GLN A 75 7.28 1.07 -0.65
C GLN A 75 6.57 -0.21 -0.16
N GLN A 76 5.69 -0.78 -0.97
CA GLN A 76 5.01 -2.03 -0.62
C GLN A 76 5.99 -3.18 -0.41
N LYS A 77 6.99 -3.34 -1.28
CA LYS A 77 8.04 -4.36 -1.11
C LYS A 77 8.84 -4.16 0.18
N SER A 78 9.16 -2.93 0.52
CA SER A 78 9.85 -2.60 1.77
C SER A 78 9.02 -2.98 2.99
N LEU A 79 7.72 -2.68 2.98
CA LEU A 79 6.78 -3.03 4.05
C LEU A 79 6.62 -4.56 4.19
N GLU A 80 6.53 -5.30 3.08
CA GLU A 80 6.48 -6.76 3.09
C GLU A 80 7.78 -7.37 3.65
N ALA A 81 8.93 -6.80 3.33
CA ALA A 81 10.21 -7.24 3.88
C ALA A 81 10.31 -7.00 5.40
N SER A 82 9.88 -5.82 5.88
CA SER A 82 9.82 -5.52 7.32
C SER A 82 8.88 -6.47 8.06
N ARG A 83 7.68 -6.73 7.50
CA ARG A 83 6.72 -7.69 8.04
C ARG A 83 7.32 -9.08 8.20
N LYS A 84 7.96 -9.61 7.15
CA LYS A 84 8.61 -10.93 7.19
C LYS A 84 9.74 -10.99 8.22
N LYS A 85 10.54 -9.93 8.32
CA LYS A 85 11.60 -9.83 9.32
C LYS A 85 11.04 -9.81 10.74
N ALA A 86 9.98 -9.03 10.99
CA ALA A 86 9.32 -8.98 12.28
C ALA A 86 8.76 -10.36 12.67
N VAL A 87 8.02 -11.02 11.78
CA VAL A 87 7.49 -12.36 12.00
C VAL A 87 8.61 -13.39 12.27
N ALA A 88 9.72 -13.33 11.54
CA ALA A 88 10.85 -14.22 11.74
C ALA A 88 11.57 -14.00 13.10
N SER A 89 11.37 -12.85 13.76
CA SER A 89 11.92 -12.57 15.10
C SER A 89 11.02 -13.05 16.25
N SER A 90 9.83 -13.58 15.95
CA SER A 90 8.94 -14.15 16.96
C SER A 90 9.40 -15.55 17.41
N LEU A 91 8.94 -15.98 18.57
CA LEU A 91 8.92 -17.40 18.91
C LEU A 91 8.04 -18.16 17.91
N PRO A 92 8.12 -19.53 17.85
CA PRO A 92 7.26 -20.32 16.99
C PRO A 92 5.78 -19.93 17.14
N PRO A 93 5.06 -19.64 16.03
CA PRO A 93 3.66 -19.22 16.08
C PRO A 93 2.76 -20.27 16.72
N ILE A 94 1.79 -19.83 17.49
CA ILE A 94 0.82 -20.68 18.17
C ILE A 94 -0.57 -20.38 17.59
N SER A 95 -1.39 -21.38 17.33
CA SER A 95 -2.80 -21.16 17.01
C SER A 95 -3.52 -20.51 18.18
N ALA A 96 -4.34 -19.46 17.91
CA ALA A 96 -5.11 -18.81 18.97
C ALA A 96 -6.05 -19.77 19.71
N LYS A 97 -6.58 -20.76 18.99
CA LYS A 97 -7.42 -21.83 19.59
C LYS A 97 -6.60 -22.68 20.55
N ASP A 98 -5.45 -23.19 20.13
CA ASP A 98 -4.61 -24.07 20.97
C ASP A 98 -4.07 -23.29 22.17
N PHE A 99 -3.72 -22.01 21.99
CA PHE A 99 -3.34 -21.13 23.08
C PHE A 99 -4.45 -20.99 24.12
N PHE A 100 -5.68 -20.72 23.67
CA PHE A 100 -6.82 -20.50 24.56
C PHE A 100 -7.19 -21.77 25.33
N GLU A 101 -7.28 -22.91 24.66
CA GLU A 101 -7.57 -24.20 25.28
C GLU A 101 -6.49 -24.62 26.28
N ASN A 102 -5.21 -24.41 25.97
CA ASN A 102 -4.11 -24.67 26.88
C ASN A 102 -4.12 -23.74 28.10
N PHE A 103 -4.45 -22.46 27.89
CA PHE A 103 -4.56 -21.50 28.97
C PHE A 103 -5.65 -21.90 29.97
N GLU A 104 -6.87 -22.15 29.49
CA GLU A 104 -8.00 -22.54 30.35
C GLU A 104 -7.74 -23.86 31.11
N ASN A 105 -7.06 -24.80 30.49
CA ASN A 105 -6.75 -26.10 31.11
C ASN A 105 -5.63 -26.05 32.14
N ASN A 106 -4.69 -25.10 32.02
CA ASN A 106 -3.50 -25.05 32.85
C ASN A 106 -3.51 -23.93 33.89
N VAL A 107 -4.44 -22.98 33.80
CA VAL A 107 -4.59 -21.89 34.74
C VAL A 107 -5.79 -22.17 35.66
N SER A 108 -5.55 -22.90 36.74
CA SER A 108 -6.58 -23.21 37.76
C SER A 108 -6.63 -22.19 38.91
N SER A 109 -5.58 -21.35 39.02
CA SER A 109 -5.51 -20.34 40.08
C SER A 109 -4.70 -19.10 39.61
N GLU A 110 -4.85 -17.99 40.33
CA GLU A 110 -4.07 -16.78 40.12
C GLU A 110 -2.54 -17.01 40.27
N ALA A 111 -2.16 -18.02 41.10
CA ALA A 111 -0.77 -18.42 41.28
C ALA A 111 -0.14 -19.06 40.02
N ASP A 112 -0.96 -19.73 39.22
CA ASP A 112 -0.49 -20.38 37.98
C ASP A 112 -0.19 -19.33 36.87
N LEU A 113 -0.67 -18.10 36.99
CA LEU A 113 -0.35 -16.98 36.12
C LEU A 113 1.09 -16.48 36.31
N SER A 114 1.71 -16.86 37.41
CA SER A 114 3.08 -16.41 37.77
C SER A 114 4.19 -17.28 37.18
N ASP A 115 3.87 -18.39 36.50
CA ASP A 115 4.85 -19.35 36.00
C ASP A 115 4.89 -19.43 34.46
N GLY A 116 6.10 -19.69 33.95
CA GLY A 116 6.35 -19.95 32.54
C GLY A 116 6.21 -18.69 31.64
N TYR A 117 5.99 -18.95 30.34
CA TYR A 117 5.85 -17.90 29.34
C TYR A 117 4.66 -16.98 29.55
N MET A 118 3.72 -17.40 30.39
CA MET A 118 2.54 -16.62 30.74
C MET A 118 2.88 -15.37 31.56
N ALA A 119 3.88 -15.50 32.43
CA ALA A 119 4.36 -14.42 33.30
C ALA A 119 5.47 -13.57 32.66
N ILE A 120 6.00 -13.97 31.50
CA ILE A 120 7.10 -13.25 30.86
C ILE A 120 6.55 -11.95 30.25
N ALA A 121 7.28 -10.85 30.52
CA ALA A 121 7.03 -9.57 29.85
C ALA A 121 7.36 -9.66 28.36
N GLY A 122 6.59 -8.97 27.54
CA GLY A 122 6.83 -8.94 26.11
C GLY A 122 5.70 -8.31 25.32
N CYS A 123 5.96 -8.22 24.03
CA CYS A 123 4.96 -7.87 23.03
C CYS A 123 4.42 -9.13 22.35
N TYR A 124 3.24 -9.03 21.80
CA TYR A 124 2.63 -10.11 21.02
C TYR A 124 1.89 -9.53 19.84
N ALA A 125 1.70 -10.33 18.81
CA ALA A 125 0.78 -10.01 17.74
C ALA A 125 -0.25 -11.14 17.58
N VAL A 126 -1.51 -10.76 17.41
CA VAL A 126 -2.59 -11.66 17.02
C VAL A 126 -2.86 -11.40 15.56
N VAL A 127 -2.61 -12.39 14.71
CA VAL A 127 -2.78 -12.27 13.26
C VAL A 127 -3.97 -13.11 12.80
N THR A 128 -4.86 -12.51 12.02
CA THR A 128 -5.99 -13.21 11.38
C THR A 128 -5.60 -13.59 9.96
N MET A 129 -5.69 -14.88 9.66
CA MET A 129 -5.28 -15.44 8.38
C MET A 129 -6.44 -15.42 7.37
N LYS A 130 -6.15 -15.30 6.09
CA LYS A 130 -7.17 -15.35 5.02
C LYS A 130 -7.87 -16.69 4.95
N SER A 131 -7.18 -17.76 5.30
CA SER A 131 -7.74 -19.12 5.33
C SER A 131 -7.00 -20.00 6.33
N ALA A 132 -7.64 -21.07 6.79
CA ALA A 132 -7.02 -22.08 7.65
C ALA A 132 -5.92 -22.91 6.96
N ARG A 133 -5.79 -22.80 5.64
CA ARG A 133 -4.74 -23.48 4.87
C ARG A 133 -3.45 -22.67 4.80
N GLU A 134 -3.52 -21.36 5.05
CA GLU A 134 -2.36 -20.49 5.08
C GLU A 134 -1.52 -20.79 6.32
N LYS A 135 -0.26 -21.11 6.09
CA LYS A 135 0.70 -21.47 7.17
C LYS A 135 1.78 -20.43 7.37
N ASP A 136 1.95 -19.52 6.41
CA ASP A 136 2.89 -18.41 6.54
C ASP A 136 2.27 -17.30 7.41
N PRO A 137 2.73 -17.13 8.66
CA PRO A 137 2.16 -16.13 9.55
C PRO A 137 2.44 -14.70 9.07
N SER A 138 3.26 -14.48 8.06
CA SER A 138 3.46 -13.17 7.44
C SER A 138 2.39 -12.84 6.38
N ALA A 139 1.58 -13.82 5.96
CA ALA A 139 0.53 -13.67 4.95
C ALA A 139 -0.85 -13.36 5.56
N TYR A 140 -0.88 -12.77 6.75
CA TYR A 140 -2.13 -12.40 7.42
C TYR A 140 -2.93 -11.32 6.67
N GLU A 141 -4.22 -11.30 6.94
CA GLU A 141 -5.16 -10.26 6.49
C GLU A 141 -5.19 -9.10 7.48
N ASP A 142 -5.38 -9.39 8.75
CA ASP A 142 -5.46 -8.43 9.84
C ASP A 142 -4.48 -8.77 10.96
N VAL A 143 -4.09 -7.74 11.72
CA VAL A 143 -3.14 -7.86 12.82
C VAL A 143 -3.45 -6.89 13.95
N TYR A 144 -3.35 -7.39 15.17
CA TYR A 144 -3.31 -6.61 16.41
C TYR A 144 -1.97 -6.82 17.10
N VAL A 145 -1.35 -5.77 17.56
CA VAL A 145 -0.14 -5.81 18.40
C VAL A 145 -0.50 -5.34 19.80
N GLY A 146 -0.11 -6.10 20.80
CA GLY A 146 -0.25 -5.75 22.20
C GLY A 146 1.05 -5.97 22.95
N CYS A 147 1.12 -5.50 24.18
CA CYS A 147 2.22 -5.74 25.10
C CYS A 147 1.74 -5.87 26.54
N GLY A 148 2.52 -6.47 27.38
CA GLY A 148 2.21 -6.60 28.80
C GLY A 148 3.33 -7.20 29.62
N LYS A 149 3.31 -6.99 30.94
CA LYS A 149 4.23 -7.60 31.89
C LYS A 149 3.99 -9.10 32.04
N SER A 150 2.75 -9.53 31.84
CA SER A 150 2.35 -10.93 31.68
C SER A 150 1.72 -11.09 30.30
N MET A 151 2.55 -11.47 29.34
CA MET A 151 2.17 -11.54 27.94
C MET A 151 1.02 -12.54 27.69
N GLY A 152 1.09 -13.71 28.33
CA GLY A 152 0.06 -14.73 28.21
C GLY A 152 -1.30 -14.27 28.74
N PHE A 153 -1.33 -13.63 29.91
CA PHE A 153 -2.58 -13.09 30.45
C PHE A 153 -3.14 -11.97 29.57
N SER A 154 -2.29 -11.09 29.06
CA SER A 154 -2.69 -10.04 28.13
C SER A 154 -3.31 -10.59 26.86
N ILE A 155 -2.78 -11.67 26.29
CA ILE A 155 -3.35 -12.35 25.11
C ILE A 155 -4.71 -12.96 25.48
N TYR A 156 -4.80 -13.66 26.60
CA TYR A 156 -6.03 -14.29 27.03
C TYR A 156 -7.17 -13.27 27.19
N THR A 157 -6.91 -12.12 27.80
CA THR A 157 -7.90 -11.06 27.94
C THR A 157 -8.39 -10.51 26.59
N GLN A 158 -7.53 -10.43 25.57
CA GLN A 158 -7.95 -10.07 24.20
C GLN A 158 -8.95 -11.11 23.64
N LEU A 159 -8.65 -12.39 23.79
CA LEU A 159 -9.49 -13.48 23.29
C LEU A 159 -10.81 -13.62 24.06
N CYS A 160 -10.86 -13.19 25.32
CA CYS A 160 -12.07 -13.15 26.16
C CYS A 160 -12.96 -11.91 25.91
N GLY A 161 -12.50 -10.94 25.12
CA GLY A 161 -13.25 -9.72 24.82
C GLY A 161 -13.05 -8.55 25.79
N PHE A 162 -12.04 -8.64 26.66
CA PHE A 162 -11.69 -7.55 27.60
C PHE A 162 -10.63 -6.58 27.01
N GLY A 163 -10.38 -6.68 25.71
CA GLY A 163 -9.42 -5.84 25.00
C GLY A 163 -9.94 -5.37 23.66
N ASN A 164 -9.22 -5.65 22.59
CA ASN A 164 -9.59 -5.22 21.25
C ASN A 164 -10.81 -5.99 20.72
N VAL A 165 -11.85 -5.25 20.35
CA VAL A 165 -13.15 -5.78 19.92
C VAL A 165 -13.05 -6.59 18.62
N ASP A 166 -12.16 -6.19 17.68
CA ASP A 166 -11.98 -6.86 16.39
C ASP A 166 -11.31 -8.23 16.58
N VAL A 167 -10.30 -8.30 17.48
CA VAL A 167 -9.63 -9.56 17.87
C VAL A 167 -10.64 -10.55 18.47
N TYR A 168 -11.46 -10.06 19.43
CA TYR A 168 -12.49 -10.89 20.04
C TYR A 168 -13.53 -11.38 19.04
N ALA A 169 -14.00 -10.50 18.16
CA ALA A 169 -14.97 -10.85 17.14
C ALA A 169 -14.45 -11.97 16.23
N ASP A 170 -13.22 -11.84 15.73
CA ASP A 170 -12.59 -12.84 14.87
C ASP A 170 -12.42 -14.18 15.59
N PHE A 171 -11.99 -14.16 16.85
CA PHE A 171 -11.85 -15.35 17.66
C PHE A 171 -13.21 -16.04 17.89
N LYS A 172 -14.23 -15.27 18.25
CA LYS A 172 -15.60 -15.77 18.48
C LYS A 172 -16.22 -16.36 17.22
N PHE A 173 -15.96 -15.78 16.05
CA PHE A 173 -16.42 -16.29 14.76
C PHE A 173 -15.51 -17.39 14.19
N LYS A 174 -14.55 -17.87 14.98
CA LYS A 174 -13.65 -18.98 14.62
C LYS A 174 -12.85 -18.73 13.33
N ARG A 175 -12.49 -17.47 13.08
CA ARG A 175 -11.53 -17.15 12.01
C ARG A 175 -10.19 -17.81 12.35
N PRO A 176 -9.42 -18.26 11.34
CA PRO A 176 -8.09 -18.82 11.57
C PRO A 176 -7.17 -17.72 12.07
N MET A 177 -6.65 -17.88 13.28
CA MET A 177 -5.79 -16.89 13.94
C MET A 177 -4.54 -17.53 14.50
N MET A 178 -3.42 -16.81 14.44
CA MET A 178 -2.14 -17.21 15.04
C MET A 178 -1.65 -16.13 15.99
N ILE A 179 -0.89 -16.53 16.99
CA ILE A 179 -0.25 -15.66 17.99
C ILE A 179 1.26 -15.70 17.75
N LEU A 180 1.86 -14.54 17.64
CA LEU A 180 3.30 -14.32 17.55
C LEU A 180 3.77 -13.72 18.86
N LEU A 181 4.79 -14.29 19.47
CA LEU A 181 5.32 -13.91 20.78
C LEU A 181 6.70 -13.28 20.63
N PHE A 182 6.90 -12.14 21.28
CA PHE A 182 8.14 -11.36 21.27
C PHE A 182 8.55 -11.02 22.71
N PRO A 183 9.13 -11.97 23.46
CA PRO A 183 9.59 -11.72 24.82
C PRO A 183 10.62 -10.59 24.85
N CYS A 184 10.53 -9.69 25.84
CA CYS A 184 11.48 -8.64 26.07
C CYS A 184 11.44 -8.19 27.54
N GLU A 185 12.43 -7.42 27.98
CA GLU A 185 12.42 -6.84 29.31
C GLU A 185 11.33 -5.76 29.44
N GLU A 186 10.81 -5.56 30.66
CA GLU A 186 9.76 -4.57 30.90
C GLU A 186 10.13 -3.15 30.45
N LYS A 187 11.39 -2.76 30.61
CA LYS A 187 11.91 -1.45 30.19
C LYS A 187 11.86 -1.23 28.67
N ASP A 188 11.81 -2.32 27.88
CA ASP A 188 11.84 -2.27 26.41
C ASP A 188 10.46 -2.44 25.78
N LEU A 189 9.42 -2.65 26.61
CA LEU A 189 8.05 -2.92 26.14
C LEU A 189 7.53 -1.83 25.18
N GLU A 190 7.66 -0.56 25.53
CA GLU A 190 7.13 0.54 24.74
C GLU A 190 7.84 0.64 23.38
N SER A 191 9.17 0.67 23.38
CA SER A 191 9.95 0.78 22.15
C SER A 191 9.75 -0.43 21.22
N ARG A 192 9.60 -1.62 21.83
CA ARG A 192 9.35 -2.86 21.08
C ARG A 192 7.93 -2.86 20.50
N TYR A 193 6.94 -2.42 21.27
CA TYR A 193 5.58 -2.27 20.82
C TYR A 193 5.47 -1.34 19.61
N GLU A 194 6.03 -0.12 19.68
CA GLU A 194 6.01 0.84 18.59
C GLU A 194 6.69 0.30 17.32
N THR A 195 7.81 -0.40 17.50
CA THR A 195 8.50 -1.03 16.39
C THR A 195 7.65 -2.09 15.72
N LEU A 196 7.00 -2.97 16.50
CA LEU A 196 6.16 -4.03 15.96
C LEU A 196 4.88 -3.49 15.31
N VAL A 197 4.25 -2.48 15.89
CA VAL A 197 3.06 -1.82 15.31
C VAL A 197 3.38 -1.29 13.91
N ARG A 198 4.52 -0.63 13.76
CA ARG A 198 4.98 -0.12 12.47
C ARG A 198 5.37 -1.24 11.49
N ASP A 199 6.21 -2.18 11.92
CA ASP A 199 6.77 -3.22 11.05
C ASP A 199 5.71 -4.23 10.60
N LEU A 200 4.71 -4.50 11.44
CA LEU A 200 3.54 -5.33 11.14
C LEU A 200 2.38 -4.52 10.54
N GLN A 201 2.50 -3.19 10.40
CA GLN A 201 1.45 -2.31 9.85
C GLN A 201 0.12 -2.38 10.64
N ALA A 202 0.19 -2.59 11.93
CA ALA A 202 -0.99 -2.77 12.78
C ALA A 202 -1.84 -1.50 12.91
N GLU A 203 -1.25 -0.30 12.71
CA GLU A 203 -1.95 0.99 12.65
C GLU A 203 -3.02 1.06 11.57
N SER A 204 -2.81 0.36 10.45
CA SER A 204 -3.79 0.27 9.36
C SER A 204 -4.78 -0.89 9.54
N SER A 205 -4.63 -1.68 10.61
CA SER A 205 -5.46 -2.84 10.94
C SER A 205 -6.14 -2.64 12.32
N TYR A 206 -5.99 -3.55 13.25
CA TYR A 206 -6.73 -3.53 14.53
C TYR A 206 -6.21 -2.53 15.56
N ASN A 207 -4.96 -2.00 15.42
CA ASN A 207 -4.46 -0.93 16.29
C ASN A 207 -4.86 0.50 15.85
N LYS A 208 -5.70 0.65 14.84
CA LYS A 208 -6.13 1.96 14.34
C LYS A 208 -6.75 2.87 15.41
N TRP A 209 -7.41 2.30 16.42
CA TRP A 209 -8.06 3.05 17.50
C TRP A 209 -7.07 3.51 18.57
N ASP A 210 -6.01 2.75 18.82
CA ASP A 210 -4.96 3.10 19.79
C ASP A 210 -4.20 4.35 19.33
N VAL A 211 -3.96 4.48 18.04
CA VAL A 211 -3.32 5.65 17.43
C VAL A 211 -4.21 6.89 17.55
N LEU A 212 -5.52 6.76 17.34
CA LEU A 212 -6.47 7.85 17.46
C LEU A 212 -6.61 8.32 18.92
N ALA A 213 -6.60 7.42 19.90
CA ALA A 213 -6.64 7.77 21.32
C ALA A 213 -5.41 8.62 21.72
N ARG A 214 -4.20 8.16 21.35
CA ARG A 214 -2.95 8.89 21.64
C ARG A 214 -2.90 10.28 20.97
N SER A 215 -3.41 10.42 19.75
CA SER A 215 -3.44 11.71 19.05
C SER A 215 -4.40 12.73 19.69
N ASN A 216 -5.42 12.26 20.40
CA ASN A 216 -6.37 13.11 21.15
C ASN A 216 -5.85 13.52 22.53
N GLU A 217 -5.01 12.71 23.16
CA GLU A 217 -4.34 13.06 24.44
C GLU A 217 -3.20 14.07 24.28
N ALA A 218 -2.64 14.18 23.06
CA ALA A 218 -1.55 15.12 22.73
C ALA A 218 -2.05 16.52 22.29
N ARG A 219 -3.35 16.78 22.32
CA ARG A 219 -3.98 18.08 22.05
C ARG A 219 -4.53 18.71 23.31
#